data_85785a170d78807ec6cb5608e0871a5b
#
_entry.id   85785a170d78807ec6cb5608e0871a5b
#
_cell.length_a   1.000
_cell.length_b   1.000
_cell.length_c   1.000
_cell.angle_alpha   90.00
_cell.angle_beta   90.00
_cell.angle_gamma   90.00
#
_symmetry.space_group_name_H-M   'P 1'
#
loop_
_entity.id
_entity.type
_entity.pdbx_description
1 polymer ?
#
loop_
_entity_poly.entity_id
_entity_poly.type
_entity_poly.pdbx_seq_one_letter_code
_entity_poly.pdbx_strand_id
1 'polypeptide(L)'
;MDKRFSASNTPLLAGVVKERTPEAAIEKIRYFEENGATAIDLHLSCFDDEYKTVEHIKRIVDSTDLPMLGLNYSRRYDWTEIEETEEERADLLLKSVEAGIAAVDLLGYSFDPNSRGKFVGEDKYSFTKNNPLEIVTDEAVIEKQKEFINRVHGMGKEVLLSTHPDIPMSGNQIEDLVCFLAERDPDIIKIVTRCNTEDELVEAFDTMRRLKKLNLRQKISFHCCGEMGRTTRLINPVLGSYMCFCTKADDGNRLKEQLDIVTAVNFFKQFGWMDSETK
;
A
#
# COMPACT_ATOMS: atom_id res chain seq x y z
N MET A 1 9.32 -17.92 12.18
CA MET A 1 9.93 -16.78 11.45
C MET A 1 9.28 -15.49 11.93
N ASP A 2 10.03 -14.41 11.97
CA ASP A 2 9.46 -13.08 12.25
C ASP A 2 8.56 -12.70 11.07
N LYS A 3 7.24 -12.63 11.31
CA LYS A 3 6.24 -12.30 10.29
C LYS A 3 6.04 -10.78 10.13
N ARG A 4 6.98 -9.95 10.58
CA ARG A 4 6.89 -8.50 10.36
C ARG A 4 6.93 -8.18 8.88
N PHE A 5 6.01 -7.32 8.47
CA PHE A 5 5.90 -6.92 7.06
C PHE A 5 7.13 -6.14 6.59
N SER A 6 7.76 -5.36 7.48
CA SER A 6 8.98 -4.57 7.19
C SER A 6 10.30 -5.35 7.35
N ALA A 7 10.27 -6.64 7.68
CA ALA A 7 11.47 -7.42 8.01
C ALA A 7 12.35 -7.77 6.78
N SER A 8 11.81 -7.72 5.57
CA SER A 8 12.57 -8.07 4.36
C SER A 8 13.69 -7.06 4.08
N ASN A 9 14.82 -7.58 3.62
CA ASN A 9 15.93 -6.77 3.10
C ASN A 9 15.86 -6.56 1.58
N THR A 10 14.96 -7.26 0.91
CA THR A 10 14.65 -7.11 -0.51
C THR A 10 13.26 -6.52 -0.67
N PRO A 11 12.97 -5.86 -1.80
CA PRO A 11 11.63 -5.38 -2.07
C PRO A 11 10.59 -6.49 -2.01
N LEU A 12 9.43 -6.20 -1.40
CA LEU A 12 8.31 -7.12 -1.38
C LEU A 12 7.57 -7.11 -2.72
N LEU A 13 7.30 -8.30 -3.24
CA LEU A 13 6.38 -8.50 -4.36
C LEU A 13 4.99 -8.83 -3.77
N ALA A 14 4.16 -7.81 -3.61
CA ALA A 14 2.87 -7.92 -2.95
C ALA A 14 1.77 -8.25 -3.96
N GLY A 15 1.17 -9.43 -3.85
CA GLY A 15 0.01 -9.82 -4.64
C GLY A 15 -1.24 -9.10 -4.19
N VAL A 16 -1.89 -8.33 -5.09
CA VAL A 16 -3.10 -7.55 -4.79
C VAL A 16 -4.33 -8.43 -4.83
N VAL A 17 -5.01 -8.56 -3.70
CA VAL A 17 -6.20 -9.39 -3.52
C VAL A 17 -7.42 -8.49 -3.31
N LYS A 18 -8.30 -8.45 -4.31
CA LYS A 18 -9.55 -7.70 -4.35
C LYS A 18 -10.69 -8.69 -4.64
N GLU A 19 -11.18 -9.33 -3.58
CA GLU A 19 -12.19 -10.38 -3.71
C GLU A 19 -13.35 -10.13 -2.76
N ARG A 20 -14.53 -10.66 -3.11
CA ARG A 20 -15.76 -10.46 -2.33
C ARG A 20 -15.94 -11.48 -1.21
N THR A 21 -15.29 -12.65 -1.32
CA THR A 21 -15.44 -13.75 -0.36
C THR A 21 -14.09 -14.27 0.11
N PRO A 22 -14.02 -14.85 1.32
CA PRO A 22 -12.79 -15.48 1.83
C PRO A 22 -12.27 -16.60 0.93
N GLU A 23 -13.18 -17.39 0.32
CA GLU A 23 -12.80 -18.49 -0.57
C GLU A 23 -12.07 -18.00 -1.80
N ALA A 24 -12.62 -16.96 -2.47
CA ALA A 24 -12.00 -16.36 -3.65
C ALA A 24 -10.65 -15.68 -3.30
N ALA A 25 -10.57 -15.03 -2.12
CA ALA A 25 -9.33 -14.45 -1.64
C ALA A 25 -8.26 -15.52 -1.41
N ILE A 26 -8.58 -16.63 -0.77
CA ILE A 26 -7.65 -17.75 -0.52
C ILE A 26 -7.19 -18.38 -1.84
N GLU A 27 -8.07 -18.57 -2.82
CA GLU A 27 -7.69 -19.07 -4.14
C GLU A 27 -6.69 -18.13 -4.84
N LYS A 28 -6.94 -16.82 -4.78
CA LYS A 28 -6.07 -15.80 -5.36
C LYS A 28 -4.72 -15.71 -4.65
N ILE A 29 -4.70 -15.87 -3.32
CA ILE A 29 -3.46 -15.92 -2.53
C ILE A 29 -2.61 -17.12 -2.97
N ARG A 30 -3.19 -18.31 -3.13
CA ARG A 30 -2.46 -19.48 -3.63
C ARG A 30 -1.84 -19.22 -4.99
N TYR A 31 -2.59 -18.61 -5.91
CA TYR A 31 -2.05 -18.22 -7.20
C TYR A 31 -0.81 -17.32 -7.04
N PHE A 32 -0.84 -16.33 -6.16
CA PHE A 32 0.30 -15.46 -5.92
C PHE A 32 1.49 -16.20 -5.31
N GLU A 33 1.27 -17.08 -4.33
CA GLU A 33 2.33 -17.92 -3.75
C GLU A 33 3.00 -18.80 -4.80
N GLU A 34 2.22 -19.50 -5.61
CA GLU A 34 2.71 -20.37 -6.67
C GLU A 34 3.51 -19.61 -7.75
N ASN A 35 3.23 -18.33 -7.91
CA ASN A 35 3.92 -17.46 -8.87
C ASN A 35 4.98 -16.55 -8.23
N GLY A 36 5.37 -16.80 -6.97
CA GLY A 36 6.54 -16.19 -6.34
C GLY A 36 6.30 -14.84 -5.69
N ALA A 37 5.07 -14.51 -5.31
CA ALA A 37 4.81 -13.38 -4.42
C ALA A 37 5.51 -13.59 -3.07
N THR A 38 5.94 -12.50 -2.45
CA THR A 38 6.61 -12.51 -1.14
C THR A 38 5.79 -11.82 -0.05
N ALA A 39 4.66 -11.22 -0.43
CA ALA A 39 3.68 -10.61 0.46
C ALA A 39 2.30 -10.58 -0.21
N ILE A 40 1.28 -10.30 0.58
CA ILE A 40 -0.11 -10.10 0.12
C ILE A 40 -0.58 -8.71 0.49
N ASP A 41 -1.28 -8.06 -0.43
CA ASP A 41 -1.97 -6.77 -0.27
C ASP A 41 -3.48 -7.03 -0.30
N LEU A 42 -4.10 -7.13 0.88
CA LEU A 42 -5.48 -7.58 1.06
C LEU A 42 -6.44 -6.39 1.21
N HIS A 43 -7.30 -6.19 0.22
CA HIS A 43 -8.32 -5.14 0.22
C HIS A 43 -9.56 -5.56 1.02
N LEU A 44 -9.63 -5.14 2.29
CA LEU A 44 -10.72 -5.49 3.22
C LEU A 44 -12.06 -4.89 2.79
N SER A 45 -12.03 -3.69 2.19
CA SER A 45 -13.23 -3.02 1.67
C SER A 45 -13.96 -3.80 0.57
N CYS A 46 -13.24 -4.66 -0.16
CA CYS A 46 -13.82 -5.46 -1.24
C CYS A 46 -14.70 -6.61 -0.77
N PHE A 47 -14.54 -7.06 0.47
CA PHE A 47 -15.38 -8.15 1.00
C PHE A 47 -16.83 -7.71 1.17
N ASP A 48 -17.75 -8.64 0.92
CA ASP A 48 -19.13 -8.46 1.32
C ASP A 48 -19.21 -8.34 2.86
N ASP A 49 -20.14 -7.54 3.35
CA ASP A 49 -20.15 -7.09 4.77
C ASP A 49 -20.19 -8.25 5.77
N GLU A 50 -20.85 -9.35 5.44
CA GLU A 50 -20.90 -10.55 6.28
C GLU A 50 -19.51 -11.17 6.52
N TYR A 51 -18.52 -10.89 5.66
CA TYR A 51 -17.16 -11.42 5.77
C TYR A 51 -16.17 -10.44 6.43
N LYS A 52 -16.58 -9.22 6.74
CA LYS A 52 -15.74 -8.21 7.42
C LYS A 52 -15.64 -8.46 8.93
N THR A 53 -15.37 -9.69 9.32
CA THR A 53 -15.26 -10.15 10.71
C THR A 53 -13.88 -10.70 11.01
N VAL A 54 -13.49 -10.67 12.28
CA VAL A 54 -12.19 -11.23 12.73
C VAL A 54 -12.07 -12.70 12.32
N GLU A 55 -13.12 -13.50 12.45
CA GLU A 55 -13.12 -14.92 12.10
C GLU A 55 -12.82 -15.17 10.61
N HIS A 56 -13.51 -14.47 9.71
CA HIS A 56 -13.32 -14.64 8.27
C HIS A 56 -11.95 -14.13 7.82
N ILE A 57 -11.51 -12.98 8.35
CA ILE A 57 -10.19 -12.44 8.05
C ILE A 57 -9.10 -13.38 8.58
N LYS A 58 -9.26 -13.92 9.79
CA LYS A 58 -8.31 -14.89 10.35
C LYS A 58 -8.18 -16.13 9.47
N ARG A 59 -9.28 -16.65 8.93
CA ARG A 59 -9.26 -17.79 8.01
C ARG A 59 -8.43 -17.50 6.75
N ILE A 60 -8.46 -16.26 6.26
CA ILE A 60 -7.62 -15.83 5.13
C ILE A 60 -6.16 -15.74 5.56
N VAL A 61 -5.87 -15.12 6.69
CA VAL A 61 -4.51 -15.00 7.23
C VAL A 61 -3.87 -16.35 7.49
N ASP A 62 -4.63 -17.31 8.02
CA ASP A 62 -4.16 -18.66 8.31
C ASP A 62 -3.93 -19.51 7.03
N SER A 63 -4.37 -19.05 5.87
CA SER A 63 -4.24 -19.80 4.61
C SER A 63 -2.85 -19.72 3.98
N THR A 64 -1.98 -18.85 4.46
CA THR A 64 -0.63 -18.62 3.91
C THR A 64 0.37 -18.24 4.99
N ASP A 65 1.64 -18.50 4.73
CA ASP A 65 2.77 -18.01 5.53
C ASP A 65 3.28 -16.63 5.09
N LEU A 66 2.81 -16.10 3.97
CA LEU A 66 3.21 -14.77 3.50
C LEU A 66 2.71 -13.67 4.43
N PRO A 67 3.54 -12.64 4.72
CA PRO A 67 3.07 -11.49 5.47
C PRO A 67 2.00 -10.73 4.67
N MET A 68 0.94 -10.31 5.36
CA MET A 68 -0.17 -9.58 4.75
C MET A 68 -0.21 -8.12 5.22
N LEU A 69 -0.47 -7.23 4.26
CA LEU A 69 -0.89 -5.85 4.47
C LEU A 69 -2.40 -5.77 4.28
N GLY A 70 -3.14 -5.36 5.32
CA GLY A 70 -4.57 -5.11 5.23
C GLY A 70 -4.86 -3.65 4.95
N LEU A 71 -5.71 -3.38 3.97
CA LEU A 71 -6.11 -2.02 3.68
C LEU A 71 -7.63 -1.91 3.53
N ASN A 72 -8.15 -0.76 3.94
CA ASN A 72 -9.55 -0.41 3.85
C ASN A 72 -9.70 0.95 3.17
N TYR A 73 -9.54 0.96 1.84
CA TYR A 73 -9.63 2.17 1.05
C TYR A 73 -11.08 2.60 0.86
N SER A 74 -11.25 3.88 0.54
CA SER A 74 -12.55 4.39 0.19
C SER A 74 -13.01 3.86 -1.19
N ARG A 75 -14.31 4.00 -1.43
CA ARG A 75 -15.05 3.62 -2.62
C ARG A 75 -14.36 3.80 -3.97
N ARG A 76 -13.44 4.73 -4.09
CA ARG A 76 -12.78 5.03 -5.36
C ARG A 76 -11.82 3.95 -5.85
N TYR A 77 -11.10 3.31 -4.93
CA TYR A 77 -10.14 2.26 -5.29
C TYR A 77 -10.75 0.88 -5.28
N ASP A 78 -11.80 0.75 -4.51
CA ASP A 78 -12.51 -0.50 -4.30
C ASP A 78 -13.95 -0.26 -4.71
N TRP A 79 -14.54 -1.14 -5.48
CA TRP A 79 -15.89 -1.06 -6.04
C TRP A 79 -17.03 -1.18 -5.03
N THR A 80 -16.77 -0.82 -3.78
CA THR A 80 -17.80 -0.85 -2.75
C THR A 80 -18.73 0.37 -2.87
N GLU A 81 -20.02 0.18 -2.68
CA GLU A 81 -21.00 1.28 -2.68
C GLU A 81 -21.26 1.86 -1.28
N ILE A 82 -20.62 1.31 -0.26
CA ILE A 82 -20.86 1.63 1.14
C ILE A 82 -20.01 2.85 1.53
N GLU A 83 -20.67 3.86 2.09
CA GLU A 83 -19.99 5.00 2.74
C GLU A 83 -19.71 4.62 4.21
N GLU A 84 -18.51 4.12 4.49
CA GLU A 84 -18.03 3.93 5.85
C GLU A 84 -17.54 5.26 6.44
N THR A 85 -17.76 5.46 7.73
CA THR A 85 -17.11 6.55 8.47
C THR A 85 -15.62 6.23 8.66
N GLU A 86 -14.82 7.25 9.00
CA GLU A 86 -13.38 7.03 9.28
C GLU A 86 -13.19 6.10 10.50
N GLU A 87 -14.09 6.17 11.48
CA GLU A 87 -14.10 5.29 12.64
C GLU A 87 -14.39 3.83 12.27
N GLU A 88 -15.38 3.60 11.40
CA GLU A 88 -15.71 2.24 10.90
C GLU A 88 -14.57 1.67 10.06
N ARG A 89 -13.92 2.50 9.24
CA ARG A 89 -12.76 2.09 8.46
C ARG A 89 -11.59 1.70 9.34
N ALA A 90 -11.29 2.49 10.38
CA ALA A 90 -10.26 2.21 11.35
C ALA A 90 -10.59 0.94 12.17
N ASP A 91 -11.85 0.74 12.54
CA ASP A 91 -12.31 -0.46 13.26
C ASP A 91 -12.08 -1.74 12.43
N LEU A 92 -12.36 -1.72 11.13
CA LEU A 92 -12.09 -2.87 10.25
C LEU A 92 -10.59 -3.17 10.14
N LEU A 93 -9.73 -2.15 10.09
CA LEU A 93 -8.28 -2.33 10.15
C LEU A 93 -7.86 -2.98 11.48
N LEU A 94 -8.42 -2.55 12.61
CA LEU A 94 -8.12 -3.14 13.92
C LEU A 94 -8.62 -4.59 14.03
N LYS A 95 -9.79 -4.91 13.50
CA LYS A 95 -10.28 -6.31 13.39
C LYS A 95 -9.32 -7.18 12.58
N SER A 96 -8.73 -6.63 11.53
CA SER A 96 -7.74 -7.36 10.74
C SER A 96 -6.44 -7.61 11.53
N VAL A 97 -6.03 -6.65 12.36
CA VAL A 97 -4.91 -6.81 13.30
C VAL A 97 -5.19 -7.92 14.33
N GLU A 98 -6.37 -7.95 14.91
CA GLU A 98 -6.84 -9.03 15.81
C GLU A 98 -6.84 -10.40 15.11
N ALA A 99 -7.22 -10.42 13.83
CA ALA A 99 -7.20 -11.62 13.00
C ALA A 99 -5.77 -12.12 12.67
N GLY A 100 -4.73 -11.33 12.97
CA GLY A 100 -3.34 -11.73 12.82
C GLY A 100 -2.61 -11.13 11.63
N ILE A 101 -3.21 -10.18 10.90
CA ILE A 101 -2.54 -9.54 9.77
C ILE A 101 -1.22 -8.89 10.21
N ALA A 102 -0.22 -8.85 9.33
CA ALA A 102 1.13 -8.40 9.71
C ALA A 102 1.24 -6.87 9.80
N ALA A 103 0.58 -6.16 8.90
CA ALA A 103 0.56 -4.71 8.83
C ALA A 103 -0.78 -4.19 8.31
N VAL A 104 -1.10 -2.93 8.58
CA VAL A 104 -2.26 -2.22 8.02
C VAL A 104 -1.84 -0.96 7.28
N ASP A 105 -2.56 -0.63 6.19
CA ASP A 105 -2.36 0.60 5.43
C ASP A 105 -3.30 1.69 5.98
N LEU A 106 -2.72 2.68 6.65
CA LEU A 106 -3.40 3.89 7.09
C LEU A 106 -3.20 4.97 6.03
N LEU A 107 -4.29 5.55 5.56
CA LEU A 107 -4.22 6.63 4.57
C LEU A 107 -3.81 7.94 5.24
N GLY A 108 -2.98 8.74 4.56
CA GLY A 108 -2.49 10.02 5.07
C GLY A 108 -3.58 11.04 5.40
N TYR A 109 -4.81 10.83 4.89
CA TYR A 109 -5.99 11.63 5.20
C TYR A 109 -6.94 10.98 6.22
N SER A 110 -6.62 9.83 6.78
CA SER A 110 -7.46 9.14 7.76
C SER A 110 -7.80 10.05 8.94
N PHE A 111 -9.04 9.94 9.41
CA PHE A 111 -9.65 10.75 10.47
C PHE A 111 -9.92 12.22 10.12
N ASP A 112 -9.66 12.65 8.88
CA ASP A 112 -10.05 13.99 8.43
C ASP A 112 -11.55 14.02 8.08
N PRO A 113 -12.37 14.79 8.79
CA PRO A 113 -13.80 14.88 8.51
C PRO A 113 -14.12 15.48 7.13
N ASN A 114 -13.14 16.15 6.50
CA ASN A 114 -13.29 16.73 5.17
C ASN A 114 -12.95 15.74 4.05
N SER A 115 -12.33 14.62 4.36
CA SER A 115 -11.89 13.61 3.38
C SER A 115 -12.94 12.53 3.10
N ARG A 116 -14.13 12.63 3.68
CA ARG A 116 -15.18 11.63 3.55
C ARG A 116 -15.51 11.34 2.09
N GLY A 117 -15.20 10.13 1.65
CA GLY A 117 -15.81 9.34 0.59
C GLY A 117 -16.21 10.00 -0.72
N LYS A 118 -16.11 11.29 -0.81
CA LYS A 118 -16.47 12.02 -2.00
C LYS A 118 -15.23 12.22 -2.83
N PHE A 119 -15.21 11.50 -3.92
CA PHE A 119 -14.41 11.88 -5.06
C PHE A 119 -14.66 13.36 -5.33
N VAL A 120 -13.69 14.19 -5.07
CA VAL A 120 -13.85 15.61 -5.23
C VAL A 120 -13.41 15.99 -6.61
N GLY A 121 -14.42 16.18 -7.43
CA GLY A 121 -14.31 16.89 -8.68
C GLY A 121 -13.56 16.15 -9.77
N GLU A 122 -13.38 16.87 -10.85
CA GLU A 122 -12.66 16.45 -12.05
C GLU A 122 -11.16 16.31 -11.81
N ASP A 123 -10.65 16.84 -10.70
CA ASP A 123 -9.23 16.89 -10.37
C ASP A 123 -8.62 15.54 -10.03
N LYS A 124 -9.40 14.51 -9.90
CA LYS A 124 -9.00 13.08 -9.89
C LYS A 124 -7.81 12.68 -9.00
N TYR A 125 -7.21 13.62 -8.25
CA TYR A 125 -5.87 13.49 -7.70
C TYR A 125 -5.83 13.37 -6.19
N SER A 126 -6.96 13.54 -5.49
CA SER A 126 -7.00 13.47 -4.05
C SER A 126 -8.34 12.99 -3.54
N PHE A 127 -8.33 12.26 -2.44
CA PHE A 127 -9.53 11.93 -1.67
C PHE A 127 -9.94 13.08 -0.74
N THR A 128 -9.04 14.01 -0.50
CA THR A 128 -9.28 15.18 0.34
C THR A 128 -9.67 16.37 -0.49
N LYS A 129 -10.76 17.04 -0.10
CA LYS A 129 -11.41 18.08 -0.87
C LYS A 129 -10.54 19.28 -1.25
N ASN A 130 -9.48 19.56 -0.54
CA ASN A 130 -8.62 20.71 -0.76
C ASN A 130 -7.13 20.39 -0.59
N ASN A 131 -6.77 19.12 -0.52
CA ASN A 131 -5.39 18.71 -0.29
C ASN A 131 -4.93 17.70 -1.33
N PRO A 132 -4.30 18.16 -2.43
CA PRO A 132 -3.83 17.28 -3.50
C PRO A 132 -2.76 16.28 -3.04
N LEU A 133 -2.13 16.48 -1.88
CA LEU A 133 -1.15 15.57 -1.31
C LEU A 133 -1.77 14.41 -0.52
N GLU A 134 -3.10 14.40 -0.36
CA GLU A 134 -3.81 13.38 0.41
C GLU A 134 -3.27 13.20 1.84
N ILE A 135 -2.98 14.30 2.50
CA ILE A 135 -2.52 14.32 3.89
C ILE A 135 -3.37 15.26 4.73
N VAL A 136 -3.30 15.11 6.04
CA VAL A 136 -3.86 16.09 6.98
C VAL A 136 -2.75 16.95 7.55
N THR A 137 -3.08 18.23 7.79
CA THR A 137 -2.21 19.22 8.44
C THR A 137 -2.80 19.72 9.75
N ASP A 138 -4.01 19.32 10.10
CA ASP A 138 -4.64 19.61 11.38
C ASP A 138 -3.98 18.78 12.49
N GLU A 139 -3.42 19.45 13.48
CA GLU A 139 -2.66 18.80 14.56
C GLU A 139 -3.51 17.81 15.37
N ALA A 140 -4.80 18.12 15.60
CA ALA A 140 -5.68 17.22 16.35
C ALA A 140 -5.97 15.93 15.56
N VAL A 141 -6.04 16.01 14.23
CA VAL A 141 -6.22 14.84 13.36
C VAL A 141 -4.91 14.05 13.28
N ILE A 142 -3.76 14.73 13.21
CA ILE A 142 -2.44 14.10 13.25
C ILE A 142 -2.27 13.28 14.53
N GLU A 143 -2.66 13.82 15.68
CA GLU A 143 -2.60 13.08 16.96
C GLU A 143 -3.49 11.84 16.94
N LYS A 144 -4.69 11.88 16.35
CA LYS A 144 -5.52 10.68 16.17
C LYS A 144 -4.83 9.61 15.29
N GLN A 145 -4.11 10.05 14.24
CA GLN A 145 -3.32 9.12 13.42
C GLN A 145 -2.21 8.47 14.24
N LYS A 146 -1.49 9.24 15.07
CA LYS A 146 -0.45 8.71 15.97
C LYS A 146 -1.03 7.76 17.02
N GLU A 147 -2.18 8.09 17.62
CA GLU A 147 -2.88 7.21 18.54
C GLU A 147 -3.24 5.87 17.90
N PHE A 148 -3.76 5.90 16.66
CA PHE A 148 -4.06 4.68 15.90
C PHE A 148 -2.80 3.85 15.64
N ILE A 149 -1.71 4.48 15.17
CA ILE A 149 -0.42 3.82 14.91
C ILE A 149 0.10 3.18 16.20
N ASN A 150 0.11 3.91 17.31
CA ASN A 150 0.54 3.40 18.62
C ASN A 150 -0.33 2.22 19.09
N ARG A 151 -1.64 2.24 18.82
CA ARG A 151 -2.53 1.13 19.14
C ARG A 151 -2.17 -0.13 18.36
N VAL A 152 -1.91 -0.02 17.06
CA VAL A 152 -1.47 -1.14 16.21
C VAL A 152 -0.11 -1.67 16.67
N HIS A 153 0.85 -0.79 16.98
CA HIS A 153 2.15 -1.16 17.56
C HIS A 153 1.99 -1.88 18.90
N GLY A 154 1.09 -1.42 19.77
CA GLY A 154 0.76 -2.07 21.03
C GLY A 154 0.20 -3.49 20.89
N MET A 155 -0.36 -3.82 19.72
CA MET A 155 -0.80 -5.17 19.34
C MET A 155 0.32 -5.99 18.66
N GLY A 156 1.54 -5.46 18.58
CA GLY A 156 2.71 -6.12 17.97
C GLY A 156 2.65 -6.19 16.45
N LYS A 157 1.94 -5.27 15.80
CA LYS A 157 1.78 -5.19 14.34
C LYS A 157 2.32 -3.87 13.80
N GLU A 158 2.42 -3.76 12.49
CA GLU A 158 3.05 -2.64 11.80
C GLU A 158 2.05 -1.77 11.05
N VAL A 159 2.43 -0.53 10.76
CA VAL A 159 1.63 0.41 9.99
C VAL A 159 2.42 0.90 8.77
N LEU A 160 1.78 0.77 7.61
CA LEU A 160 2.16 1.49 6.41
C LEU A 160 1.29 2.75 6.35
N LEU A 161 1.91 3.92 6.28
CA LEU A 161 1.22 5.20 6.09
C LEU A 161 1.34 5.61 4.62
N SER A 162 0.20 5.71 3.93
CA SER A 162 0.19 5.94 2.49
C SER A 162 -0.44 7.26 2.08
N THR A 163 0.06 7.83 0.98
CA THR A 163 -0.56 8.96 0.30
C THR A 163 -0.45 8.79 -1.23
N HIS A 164 -1.46 9.27 -1.95
CA HIS A 164 -1.58 9.09 -3.39
C HIS A 164 -1.85 10.46 -4.06
N PRO A 165 -0.92 11.40 -4.02
CA PRO A 165 -1.13 12.73 -4.58
C PRO A 165 -1.45 12.73 -6.09
N ASP A 166 -1.17 11.68 -6.80
CA ASP A 166 -1.50 11.48 -8.23
C ASP A 166 -1.27 12.72 -9.13
N ILE A 167 -0.34 13.57 -8.73
CA ILE A 167 0.15 14.74 -9.45
C ILE A 167 1.67 14.59 -9.64
N PRO A 168 2.26 15.21 -10.67
CA PRO A 168 3.70 15.34 -10.77
C PRO A 168 4.26 16.13 -9.58
N MET A 169 5.32 15.62 -8.97
CA MET A 169 5.99 16.26 -7.84
C MET A 169 7.50 16.24 -8.04
N SER A 170 8.17 17.33 -7.66
CA SER A 170 9.63 17.36 -7.62
C SER A 170 10.19 16.50 -6.48
N GLY A 171 11.43 16.07 -6.61
CA GLY A 171 12.10 15.29 -5.57
C GLY A 171 12.14 15.99 -4.22
N ASN A 172 12.29 17.33 -4.18
CA ASN A 172 12.24 18.08 -2.92
C ASN A 172 10.86 18.00 -2.26
N GLN A 173 9.79 18.16 -3.02
CA GLN A 173 8.42 18.04 -2.50
C GLN A 173 8.15 16.64 -1.95
N ILE A 174 8.69 15.60 -2.60
CA ILE A 174 8.53 14.21 -2.15
C ILE A 174 9.35 13.96 -0.88
N GLU A 175 10.57 14.48 -0.79
CA GLU A 175 11.40 14.39 0.43
C GLU A 175 10.72 15.08 1.61
N ASP A 176 10.21 16.31 1.43
CA ASP A 176 9.49 17.04 2.46
C ASP A 176 8.24 16.26 2.92
N LEU A 177 7.50 15.66 1.97
CA LEU A 177 6.33 14.85 2.27
C LEU A 177 6.68 13.57 3.05
N VAL A 178 7.76 12.88 2.68
CA VAL A 178 8.27 11.71 3.41
C VAL A 178 8.65 12.09 4.83
N CYS A 179 9.39 13.18 5.03
CA CYS A 179 9.79 13.66 6.36
C CYS A 179 8.55 14.02 7.20
N PHE A 180 7.59 14.70 6.62
CA PHE A 180 6.33 15.06 7.29
C PHE A 180 5.52 13.83 7.72
N LEU A 181 5.43 12.80 6.89
CA LEU A 181 4.75 11.55 7.24
C LEU A 181 5.53 10.75 8.28
N ALA A 182 6.86 10.79 8.26
CA ALA A 182 7.72 10.09 9.22
C ALA A 182 7.50 10.54 10.66
N GLU A 183 7.06 11.78 10.91
CA GLU A 183 6.76 12.31 12.25
C GLU A 183 5.62 11.57 12.97
N ARG A 184 4.82 10.79 12.25
CA ARG A 184 3.75 9.94 12.80
C ARG A 184 4.25 8.57 13.26
N ASP A 185 5.53 8.29 13.02
CA ASP A 185 6.23 7.04 13.37
C ASP A 185 5.64 5.74 12.79
N PRO A 186 5.20 5.69 11.50
CA PRO A 186 4.84 4.44 10.86
C PRO A 186 6.08 3.56 10.65
N ASP A 187 5.88 2.31 10.23
CA ASP A 187 6.99 1.41 9.85
C ASP A 187 7.38 1.56 8.38
N ILE A 188 6.39 1.85 7.55
CA ILE A 188 6.56 2.03 6.11
C ILE A 188 5.84 3.30 5.68
N ILE A 189 6.47 4.10 4.81
CA ILE A 189 5.85 5.25 4.15
C ILE A 189 5.69 4.92 2.68
N LYS A 190 4.47 5.06 2.17
CA LYS A 190 4.15 4.83 0.76
C LYS A 190 3.68 6.13 0.11
N ILE A 191 4.32 6.51 -0.99
CA ILE A 191 3.93 7.67 -1.79
C ILE A 191 3.71 7.24 -3.24
N VAL A 192 2.58 7.65 -3.80
CA VAL A 192 2.22 7.40 -5.20
C VAL A 192 1.96 8.73 -5.88
N THR A 193 2.88 9.18 -6.73
CA THR A 193 2.74 10.39 -7.51
C THR A 193 2.37 10.08 -8.97
N ARG A 194 2.33 11.08 -9.83
CA ARG A 194 2.09 10.90 -11.27
C ARG A 194 3.35 11.16 -12.07
N CYS A 195 3.53 10.37 -13.14
CA CYS A 195 4.64 10.48 -14.07
C CYS A 195 4.12 10.21 -15.49
N ASN A 196 4.13 11.23 -16.36
CA ASN A 196 3.61 11.16 -17.73
C ASN A 196 4.69 11.40 -18.77
N THR A 197 5.80 12.06 -18.41
CA THR A 197 6.87 12.42 -19.34
C THR A 197 8.18 11.72 -18.98
N GLU A 198 9.14 11.71 -19.92
CA GLU A 198 10.48 11.15 -19.69
C GLU A 198 11.25 11.95 -18.62
N ASP A 199 11.10 13.27 -18.59
CA ASP A 199 11.75 14.11 -17.58
C ASP A 199 11.20 13.79 -16.17
N GLU A 200 9.90 13.64 -16.02
CA GLU A 200 9.27 13.21 -14.78
C GLU A 200 9.71 11.79 -14.35
N LEU A 201 9.94 10.89 -15.32
CA LEU A 201 10.46 9.55 -15.06
C LEU A 201 11.90 9.60 -14.52
N VAL A 202 12.76 10.40 -15.12
CA VAL A 202 14.14 10.60 -14.66
C VAL A 202 14.14 11.20 -13.25
N GLU A 203 13.30 12.22 -13.01
CA GLU A 203 13.13 12.83 -11.69
C GLU A 203 12.64 11.80 -10.65
N ALA A 204 11.71 10.90 -11.00
CA ALA A 204 11.23 9.87 -10.10
C ALA A 204 12.34 8.87 -9.71
N PHE A 205 13.24 8.52 -10.63
CA PHE A 205 14.39 7.66 -10.33
C PHE A 205 15.42 8.37 -9.45
N ASP A 206 15.74 9.62 -9.74
CA ASP A 206 16.66 10.40 -8.90
C ASP A 206 16.06 10.61 -7.50
N THR A 207 14.77 10.89 -7.43
CA THR A 207 14.04 11.01 -6.16
C THR A 207 14.17 9.73 -5.33
N MET A 208 13.93 8.54 -5.89
CA MET A 208 14.08 7.29 -5.12
C MET A 208 15.51 7.10 -4.60
N ARG A 209 16.50 7.43 -5.42
CA ARG A 209 17.92 7.41 -5.02
C ARG A 209 18.22 8.39 -3.86
N ARG A 210 17.56 9.54 -3.83
CA ARG A 210 17.68 10.57 -2.78
C ARG A 210 16.99 10.13 -1.51
N LEU A 211 15.75 9.61 -1.59
CA LEU A 211 14.99 9.10 -0.46
C LEU A 211 15.76 8.03 0.33
N LYS A 212 16.46 7.15 -0.37
CA LYS A 212 17.33 6.15 0.27
C LYS A 212 18.43 6.76 1.16
N LYS A 213 18.82 8.02 0.90
CA LYS A 213 19.88 8.72 1.65
C LYS A 213 19.35 9.46 2.89
N LEU A 214 18.05 9.60 3.05
CA LEU A 214 17.45 10.27 4.22
C LEU A 214 17.74 9.54 5.54
N ASN A 215 18.20 8.28 5.48
CA ASN A 215 18.55 7.46 6.63
C ASN A 215 17.43 7.39 7.69
N LEU A 216 16.18 7.32 7.22
CA LEU A 216 15.01 7.16 8.07
C LEU A 216 14.92 5.72 8.61
N ARG A 217 14.28 5.55 9.79
CA ARG A 217 13.93 4.23 10.33
C ARG A 217 12.93 3.52 9.42
N GLN A 218 12.01 4.27 8.86
CA GLN A 218 10.94 3.78 8.01
C GLN A 218 11.45 3.20 6.70
N LYS A 219 10.83 2.11 6.25
CA LYS A 219 10.97 1.67 4.86
C LYS A 219 10.18 2.64 3.95
N ILE A 220 10.68 2.90 2.77
CA ILE A 220 10.01 3.81 1.82
C ILE A 220 9.57 3.03 0.60
N SER A 221 8.28 3.15 0.25
CA SER A 221 7.71 2.65 -0.99
C SER A 221 7.29 3.84 -1.86
N PHE A 222 8.01 4.08 -2.94
CA PHE A 222 7.74 5.17 -3.87
C PHE A 222 7.61 4.67 -5.30
N HIS A 223 6.50 4.98 -5.93
CA HIS A 223 6.25 4.71 -7.34
C HIS A 223 5.23 5.72 -7.90
N CYS A 224 5.03 5.69 -9.21
CA CYS A 224 4.11 6.59 -9.89
C CYS A 224 2.97 5.82 -10.59
N CYS A 225 1.87 6.54 -10.82
CA CYS A 225 0.87 6.23 -11.84
C CYS A 225 1.11 7.13 -13.07
N GLY A 226 0.22 7.08 -14.05
CA GLY A 226 0.37 7.82 -15.31
C GLY A 226 1.08 7.02 -16.41
N GLU A 227 1.33 7.65 -17.55
CA GLU A 227 1.82 6.97 -18.75
C GLU A 227 3.15 6.25 -18.56
N MET A 228 4.09 6.87 -17.81
CA MET A 228 5.41 6.32 -17.50
C MET A 228 5.46 5.57 -16.16
N GLY A 229 4.35 5.62 -15.39
CA GLY A 229 4.29 5.10 -14.02
C GLY A 229 4.65 3.61 -13.88
N ARG A 230 4.27 2.80 -14.88
CA ARG A 230 4.60 1.36 -14.92
C ARG A 230 6.11 1.10 -14.81
N THR A 231 6.93 1.95 -15.44
CA THR A 231 8.39 1.81 -15.39
C THR A 231 8.93 2.04 -13.99
N THR A 232 8.36 3.00 -13.25
CA THR A 232 8.78 3.25 -11.85
C THR A 232 8.51 2.06 -10.93
N ARG A 233 7.47 1.26 -11.20
CA ARG A 233 7.14 0.06 -10.40
C ARG A 233 8.15 -1.07 -10.55
N LEU A 234 8.91 -1.10 -11.65
CA LEU A 234 10.03 -2.02 -11.84
C LEU A 234 11.34 -1.44 -11.32
N ILE A 235 11.65 -0.20 -11.66
CA ILE A 235 12.99 0.37 -11.45
C ILE A 235 13.14 0.95 -10.04
N ASN A 236 12.12 1.58 -9.46
CA ASN A 236 12.23 2.13 -8.10
C ASN A 236 12.54 1.07 -7.04
N PRO A 237 11.99 -0.17 -7.07
CA PRO A 237 12.48 -1.24 -6.19
C PRO A 237 13.98 -1.54 -6.35
N VAL A 238 14.51 -1.51 -7.59
CA VAL A 238 15.97 -1.65 -7.84
C VAL A 238 16.76 -0.53 -7.16
N LEU A 239 16.20 0.66 -7.11
CA LEU A 239 16.81 1.83 -6.49
C LEU A 239 16.59 1.90 -4.96
N GLY A 240 15.73 1.05 -4.39
CA GLY A 240 15.51 0.95 -2.95
C GLY A 240 14.08 1.16 -2.46
N SER A 241 13.09 1.31 -3.37
CA SER A 241 11.68 1.28 -2.98
C SER A 241 11.30 -0.09 -2.41
N TYR A 242 10.56 -0.10 -1.31
CA TYR A 242 10.35 -1.31 -0.53
C TYR A 242 9.34 -2.28 -1.13
N MET A 243 8.41 -1.82 -1.97
CA MET A 243 7.33 -2.66 -2.47
C MET A 243 7.10 -2.53 -3.97
N CYS A 244 6.69 -3.64 -4.58
CA CYS A 244 6.09 -3.71 -5.90
C CYS A 244 4.73 -4.41 -5.78
N PHE A 245 3.65 -3.70 -6.11
CA PHE A 245 2.29 -4.24 -6.09
C PHE A 245 2.00 -4.95 -7.42
N CYS A 246 1.64 -6.21 -7.32
CA CYS A 246 1.47 -7.10 -8.46
C CYS A 246 0.04 -7.63 -8.56
N THR A 247 -0.42 -7.88 -9.78
CA THR A 247 -1.75 -8.44 -10.05
C THR A 247 -1.64 -9.76 -10.80
N LYS A 248 -2.75 -10.43 -11.00
CA LYS A 248 -2.87 -11.50 -11.97
C LYS A 248 -3.01 -10.88 -13.38
N ALA A 249 -2.41 -11.48 -14.40
CA ALA A 249 -2.35 -10.90 -15.75
C ALA A 249 -3.74 -10.60 -16.36
N ASP A 250 -4.70 -11.47 -16.11
CA ASP A 250 -6.09 -11.40 -16.59
C ASP A 250 -7.07 -10.81 -15.57
N ASP A 251 -6.57 -10.18 -14.51
CA ASP A 251 -7.41 -9.54 -13.50
C ASP A 251 -8.05 -8.27 -14.06
N GLY A 252 -9.38 -8.30 -14.27
CA GLY A 252 -10.16 -7.19 -14.80
C GLY A 252 -10.15 -5.93 -13.91
N ASN A 253 -9.74 -6.07 -12.66
CA ASN A 253 -9.73 -5.01 -11.65
C ASN A 253 -8.36 -4.39 -11.41
N ARG A 254 -7.37 -4.70 -12.26
CA ARG A 254 -6.02 -4.15 -12.15
C ARG A 254 -5.95 -2.70 -12.62
N LEU A 255 -5.12 -1.91 -11.98
CA LEU A 255 -4.66 -0.64 -12.54
C LEU A 255 -3.71 -0.93 -13.73
N LYS A 256 -3.76 -0.09 -14.77
CA LYS A 256 -2.92 -0.27 -15.98
C LYS A 256 -1.42 -0.32 -15.65
N GLU A 257 -1.00 0.40 -14.64
CA GLU A 257 0.40 0.51 -14.22
C GLU A 257 0.87 -0.68 -13.38
N GLN A 258 -0.05 -1.44 -12.79
CA GLN A 258 0.33 -2.61 -12.00
C GLN A 258 0.87 -3.72 -12.92
N LEU A 259 1.92 -4.38 -12.44
CA LEU A 259 2.55 -5.49 -13.14
C LEU A 259 1.85 -6.79 -12.79
N ASP A 260 1.83 -7.73 -13.72
CA ASP A 260 1.51 -9.09 -13.34
C ASP A 260 2.68 -9.71 -12.54
N ILE A 261 2.33 -10.60 -11.61
CA ILE A 261 3.30 -11.19 -10.68
C ILE A 261 4.40 -11.96 -11.40
N VAL A 262 4.09 -12.69 -12.48
CA VAL A 262 5.06 -13.49 -13.22
C VAL A 262 6.10 -12.61 -13.88
N THR A 263 5.66 -11.50 -14.51
CA THR A 263 6.56 -10.50 -15.10
C THR A 263 7.46 -9.88 -14.04
N ALA A 264 6.91 -9.48 -12.89
CA ALA A 264 7.68 -8.88 -11.81
C ALA A 264 8.72 -9.86 -11.25
N VAL A 265 8.34 -11.09 -10.94
CA VAL A 265 9.23 -12.13 -10.43
C VAL A 265 10.36 -12.42 -11.42
N ASN A 266 10.06 -12.58 -12.70
CA ASN A 266 11.07 -12.83 -13.72
C ASN A 266 12.06 -11.66 -13.85
N PHE A 267 11.56 -10.43 -13.75
CA PHE A 267 12.41 -9.23 -13.77
C PHE A 267 13.37 -9.23 -12.56
N PHE A 268 12.85 -9.38 -11.34
CA PHE A 268 13.68 -9.29 -10.14
C PHE A 268 14.65 -10.47 -9.95
N LYS A 269 14.34 -11.64 -10.49
CA LYS A 269 15.30 -12.76 -10.59
C LYS A 269 16.56 -12.39 -11.37
N GLN A 270 16.45 -11.56 -12.42
CA GLN A 270 17.60 -11.11 -13.21
C GLN A 270 18.57 -10.22 -12.40
N PHE A 271 18.09 -9.60 -11.31
CA PHE A 271 18.91 -8.78 -10.40
C PHE A 271 19.43 -9.58 -9.19
N GLY A 272 19.19 -10.88 -9.13
CA GLY A 272 19.65 -11.73 -8.02
C GLY A 272 18.93 -11.46 -6.68
N TRP A 273 17.73 -10.88 -6.72
CA TRP A 273 16.97 -10.54 -5.51
C TRP A 273 15.98 -11.61 -5.08
N MET A 274 15.76 -12.56 -5.95
CA MET A 274 15.02 -13.77 -5.65
C MET A 274 15.96 -14.93 -5.99
N ASP A 275 16.26 -15.75 -5.00
CA ASP A 275 17.08 -16.93 -5.24
C ASP A 275 16.46 -17.79 -6.34
N SER A 276 17.30 -18.24 -7.25
CA SER A 276 16.91 -19.13 -8.36
C SER A 276 16.48 -20.52 -7.89
N GLU A 277 16.46 -20.75 -6.58
CA GLU A 277 16.16 -22.04 -5.95
C GLU A 277 15.21 -21.89 -4.74
N THR A 278 13.94 -21.67 -5.02
CA THR A 278 12.90 -22.29 -4.21
C THR A 278 12.22 -23.32 -5.09
N LYS A 279 12.84 -24.51 -5.11
CA LYS A 279 12.19 -25.72 -5.60
C LYS A 279 11.29 -26.28 -4.53
#